data_07254aa072ea0eeac0d23c364fd221a6
#
_entry.id   07254aa072ea0eeac0d23c364fd221a6
#
_cell.length_a   1.000
_cell.length_b   1.000
_cell.length_c   1.000
_cell.angle_alpha   90.00
_cell.angle_beta   90.00
_cell.angle_gamma   90.00
#
_symmetry.space_group_name_H-M   'P 1'
#
loop_
_entity.id
_entity.type
_entity.pdbx_description
1 polymer ?
#
loop_
_entity_poly.entity_id
_entity_poly.type
_entity_poly.pdbx_seq_one_letter_code
_entity_poly.pdbx_strand_id
1 'polypeptide(L)'
;MEKTMEKIVALAKARGFVYPGSEIYGGLANTWDYGNLGVELKNNVKRAWWQKFVQESPYNVGVDCAILMNPQTWVASGHLGGFSDPLMDCKECHERFRADKLIEDFCTEHDIAIEGSVDAWSQEQMMNFIKEHEVPCPSCGKHNFTDIRQFNLMFKTFQGVTEDAKNTVYLRPETAQGIFVNFKNVQRTSRKKIPFGIGQIGKSFRNEITPGNFTFRTREFEQMELEFFCKPDTDLEWFAYWKDFCVNWLKDLGLKDEELRIRDHDKEELSFYSKATSDIEFLFPFGWGELWGIADRTDYDLNCHQEVSGQDLTYFDDAEKKKYIPYVIEPSLGADRVTLAFLCAAYDEEEIKDGETRNVMHFHPAIAPVKVGILPLSKKLNEGAEKIYHELSKIYNCEFDDRGNIGKRYRRQDEIGTPYCVTYDFDSVEDGAVTVRDRDTMEQERIKIEDLKDYFAEKFNY
;
A
#
# COMPACT_ATOMS: atom_id res chain seq x y z
N MET A 1 4.87 -2.89 25.92
CA MET A 1 3.44 -3.33 26.02
C MET A 1 3.03 -3.99 24.72
N GLU A 2 1.98 -4.83 24.73
CA GLU A 2 1.51 -5.51 23.52
C GLU A 2 0.91 -4.53 22.51
N LYS A 3 1.36 -4.58 21.25
CA LYS A 3 0.82 -3.81 20.14
C LYS A 3 -0.46 -4.49 19.65
N THR A 4 -1.60 -3.81 19.73
CA THR A 4 -2.88 -4.33 19.22
C THR A 4 -3.44 -3.40 18.15
N MET A 5 -4.22 -3.96 17.21
CA MET A 5 -4.91 -3.14 16.20
C MET A 5 -5.81 -2.08 16.82
N GLU A 6 -6.46 -2.37 17.94
CA GLU A 6 -7.33 -1.43 18.65
C GLU A 6 -6.58 -0.17 19.09
N LYS A 7 -5.38 -0.33 19.67
CA LYS A 7 -4.55 0.80 20.11
C LYS A 7 -4.08 1.64 18.92
N ILE A 8 -3.62 0.99 17.85
CA ILE A 8 -3.15 1.65 16.64
C ILE A 8 -4.28 2.42 15.95
N VAL A 9 -5.46 1.80 15.80
CA VAL A 9 -6.65 2.44 15.22
C VAL A 9 -7.12 3.61 16.09
N ALA A 10 -7.12 3.46 17.40
CA ALA A 10 -7.49 4.53 18.33
C ALA A 10 -6.56 5.74 18.20
N LEU A 11 -5.24 5.52 18.15
CA LEU A 11 -4.25 6.57 17.93
C LEU A 11 -4.42 7.20 16.54
N ALA A 12 -4.58 6.39 15.51
CA ALA A 12 -4.75 6.86 14.14
C ALA A 12 -5.96 7.80 13.99
N LYS A 13 -7.09 7.45 14.59
CA LYS A 13 -8.28 8.30 14.62
C LYS A 13 -8.07 9.56 15.47
N ALA A 14 -7.52 9.42 16.67
CA ALA A 14 -7.33 10.53 17.58
C ALA A 14 -6.33 11.59 17.09
N ARG A 15 -5.34 11.19 16.27
CA ARG A 15 -4.27 12.07 15.78
C ARG A 15 -4.43 12.50 14.33
N GLY A 16 -5.49 12.09 13.66
CA GLY A 16 -5.77 12.54 12.29
C GLY A 16 -4.99 11.80 11.22
N PHE A 17 -4.66 10.54 11.45
CA PHE A 17 -4.13 9.67 10.39
C PHE A 17 -5.26 9.13 9.52
N VAL A 18 -6.28 8.54 10.11
CA VAL A 18 -7.39 7.94 9.37
C VAL A 18 -8.69 8.15 10.11
N TYR A 19 -9.75 8.51 9.39
CA TYR A 19 -11.11 8.66 9.89
C TYR A 19 -12.06 7.68 9.21
N PRO A 20 -13.19 7.29 9.83
CA PRO A 20 -14.27 6.62 9.12
C PRO A 20 -14.81 7.51 7.99
N GLY A 21 -14.93 6.95 6.79
CA GLY A 21 -15.46 7.69 5.64
C GLY A 21 -16.91 8.09 5.86
N SER A 22 -17.25 9.36 5.61
CA SER A 22 -18.61 9.91 5.78
C SER A 22 -19.18 9.75 7.20
N GLU A 23 -18.35 9.86 8.23
CA GLU A 23 -18.69 9.59 9.63
C GLU A 23 -19.94 10.35 10.12
N ILE A 24 -20.14 11.59 9.69
CA ILE A 24 -21.29 12.43 10.09
C ILE A 24 -22.65 11.85 9.66
N TYR A 25 -22.66 10.92 8.70
CA TYR A 25 -23.86 10.20 8.23
C TYR A 25 -23.91 8.75 8.74
N GLY A 26 -23.10 8.40 9.75
CA GLY A 26 -22.98 7.04 10.26
C GLY A 26 -21.93 6.18 9.54
N GLY A 27 -21.20 6.78 8.61
CA GLY A 27 -20.16 6.11 7.85
C GLY A 27 -20.67 5.21 6.72
N LEU A 28 -19.72 4.70 5.95
CA LEU A 28 -19.93 3.60 5.00
C LEU A 28 -18.96 2.49 5.38
N ALA A 29 -19.47 1.27 5.54
CA ALA A 29 -18.68 0.14 6.03
C ALA A 29 -17.38 -0.05 5.24
N ASN A 30 -16.26 -0.16 5.97
CA ASN A 30 -14.92 -0.34 5.44
C ASN A 30 -14.50 0.72 4.40
N THR A 31 -14.94 1.95 4.59
CA THR A 31 -14.53 3.13 3.86
C THR A 31 -13.83 4.08 4.81
N TRP A 32 -12.65 4.56 4.42
CA TRP A 32 -11.76 5.33 5.27
C TRP A 32 -11.25 6.57 4.55
N ASP A 33 -11.18 7.67 5.28
CA ASP A 33 -10.58 8.92 4.83
C ASP A 33 -9.22 9.12 5.51
N TYR A 34 -8.19 9.44 4.74
CA TYR A 34 -6.90 9.84 5.31
C TYR A 34 -7.00 11.28 5.80
N GLY A 35 -6.75 11.49 7.10
CA GLY A 35 -6.74 12.81 7.72
C GLY A 35 -5.49 13.61 7.37
N ASN A 36 -5.32 14.75 8.05
CA ASN A 36 -4.21 15.68 7.80
C ASN A 36 -2.81 15.05 7.96
N LEU A 37 -2.61 14.14 8.92
CA LEU A 37 -1.34 13.41 9.05
C LEU A 37 -1.28 12.18 8.14
N GLY A 38 -2.40 11.50 7.97
CA GLY A 38 -2.45 10.30 7.13
C GLY A 38 -2.18 10.58 5.66
N VAL A 39 -2.70 11.69 5.12
CA VAL A 39 -2.44 12.08 3.72
C VAL A 39 -0.97 12.41 3.49
N GLU A 40 -0.31 13.07 4.45
CA GLU A 40 1.12 13.37 4.37
C GLU A 40 1.97 12.10 4.46
N LEU A 41 1.65 11.19 5.40
CA LEU A 41 2.32 9.90 5.52
C LEU A 41 2.21 9.10 4.21
N LYS A 42 1.00 8.93 3.70
CA LYS A 42 0.74 8.18 2.47
C LYS A 42 1.42 8.81 1.25
N ASN A 43 1.39 10.14 1.14
CA ASN A 43 2.07 10.84 0.05
C ASN A 43 3.60 10.69 0.15
N ASN A 44 4.18 10.70 1.35
CA ASN A 44 5.61 10.47 1.55
C ASN A 44 5.99 9.03 1.17
N VAL A 45 5.19 8.04 1.53
CA VAL A 45 5.39 6.64 1.12
C VAL A 45 5.35 6.50 -0.41
N LYS A 46 4.35 7.10 -1.06
CA LYS A 46 4.25 7.11 -2.53
C LYS A 46 5.42 7.81 -3.20
N ARG A 47 5.88 8.92 -2.61
CA ARG A 47 7.06 9.67 -3.11
C ARG A 47 8.34 8.83 -2.98
N ALA A 48 8.54 8.16 -1.84
CA ALA A 48 9.67 7.26 -1.62
C ALA A 48 9.69 6.11 -2.64
N TRP A 49 8.52 5.52 -2.91
CA TRP A 49 8.40 4.50 -3.95
C TRP A 49 8.72 5.05 -5.34
N TRP A 50 8.11 6.18 -5.72
CA TRP A 50 8.34 6.81 -7.02
C TRP A 50 9.81 7.18 -7.25
N GLN A 51 10.44 7.70 -6.20
CA GLN A 51 11.85 8.05 -6.25
C GLN A 51 12.71 6.82 -6.57
N LYS A 52 12.55 5.72 -5.83
CA LYS A 52 13.39 4.53 -5.99
C LYS A 52 13.05 3.71 -7.25
N PHE A 53 11.77 3.51 -7.52
CA PHE A 53 11.32 2.64 -8.60
C PHE A 53 11.28 3.32 -9.96
N VAL A 54 11.12 4.64 -10.01
CA VAL A 54 10.98 5.38 -11.27
C VAL A 54 12.11 6.39 -11.46
N GLN A 55 12.29 7.32 -10.53
CA GLN A 55 13.20 8.45 -10.72
C GLN A 55 14.68 8.03 -10.72
N GLU A 56 15.12 7.22 -9.77
CA GLU A 56 16.50 6.73 -9.63
C GLU A 56 16.83 5.55 -10.54
N SER A 57 15.80 4.89 -11.11
CA SER A 57 15.99 3.75 -11.98
C SER A 57 16.42 4.18 -13.40
N PRO A 58 17.51 3.65 -13.95
CA PRO A 58 17.88 3.91 -15.34
C PRO A 58 16.94 3.21 -16.34
N TYR A 59 16.17 2.25 -15.90
CA TYR A 59 15.28 1.44 -16.72
C TYR A 59 13.88 2.02 -16.84
N ASN A 60 13.33 2.56 -15.76
CA ASN A 60 11.89 2.78 -15.61
C ASN A 60 11.44 4.19 -16.02
N VAL A 61 10.17 4.29 -16.37
CA VAL A 61 9.44 5.54 -16.60
C VAL A 61 8.08 5.45 -15.94
N GLY A 62 7.37 6.56 -15.82
CA GLY A 62 6.05 6.60 -15.20
C GLY A 62 4.93 6.91 -16.18
N VAL A 63 3.71 6.48 -15.82
CA VAL A 63 2.45 6.87 -16.47
C VAL A 63 1.37 7.15 -15.42
N ASP A 64 0.32 7.83 -15.86
CA ASP A 64 -0.93 7.97 -15.11
C ASP A 64 -2.08 7.70 -16.07
N CYS A 65 -2.63 6.49 -16.01
CA CYS A 65 -3.68 6.04 -16.91
C CYS A 65 -5.06 6.36 -16.34
N ALA A 66 -6.04 6.59 -17.20
CA ALA A 66 -7.42 6.81 -16.79
C ALA A 66 -7.99 5.60 -16.02
N ILE A 67 -8.84 5.86 -15.03
CA ILE A 67 -9.57 4.82 -14.30
C ILE A 67 -10.61 4.17 -15.21
N LEU A 68 -11.36 4.99 -15.96
CA LEU A 68 -12.35 4.52 -16.93
C LEU A 68 -11.64 4.19 -18.24
N MET A 69 -11.75 2.94 -18.66
CA MET A 69 -11.09 2.40 -19.85
C MET A 69 -12.13 1.74 -20.75
N ASN A 70 -11.76 1.53 -22.02
CA ASN A 70 -12.61 0.77 -22.94
C ASN A 70 -12.90 -0.62 -22.33
N PRO A 71 -14.16 -1.05 -22.27
CA PRO A 71 -14.51 -2.36 -21.69
C PRO A 71 -13.80 -3.56 -22.33
N GLN A 72 -13.35 -3.43 -23.59
CA GLN A 72 -12.56 -4.48 -24.25
C GLN A 72 -11.22 -4.75 -23.55
N THR A 73 -10.70 -3.78 -22.80
CA THR A 73 -9.52 -3.99 -21.95
C THR A 73 -9.77 -5.10 -20.93
N TRP A 74 -10.96 -5.11 -20.32
CA TRP A 74 -11.35 -6.09 -19.31
C TRP A 74 -11.81 -7.43 -19.90
N VAL A 75 -12.23 -7.44 -21.16
CA VAL A 75 -12.41 -8.68 -21.92
C VAL A 75 -11.06 -9.33 -22.20
N ALA A 76 -10.11 -8.55 -22.73
CA ALA A 76 -8.77 -9.05 -23.07
C ALA A 76 -8.02 -9.60 -21.86
N SER A 77 -8.06 -8.89 -20.73
CA SER A 77 -7.40 -9.30 -19.48
C SER A 77 -8.12 -10.41 -18.72
N GLY A 78 -9.34 -10.82 -19.17
CA GLY A 78 -10.12 -11.87 -18.52
C GLY A 78 -10.90 -11.44 -17.27
N HIS A 79 -10.79 -10.17 -16.82
CA HIS A 79 -11.49 -9.71 -15.61
C HIS A 79 -13.00 -9.81 -15.67
N LEU A 80 -13.61 -9.61 -16.83
CA LEU A 80 -15.07 -9.74 -16.97
C LEU A 80 -15.55 -11.17 -16.86
N GLY A 81 -14.73 -12.14 -17.24
CA GLY A 81 -15.08 -13.56 -17.22
C GLY A 81 -14.67 -14.32 -15.97
N GLY A 82 -13.54 -13.96 -15.35
CA GLY A 82 -12.89 -14.77 -14.31
C GLY A 82 -12.58 -14.06 -12.99
N PHE A 83 -12.71 -12.74 -12.92
CA PHE A 83 -12.40 -12.00 -11.67
C PHE A 83 -13.61 -12.06 -10.71
N SER A 84 -13.76 -13.18 -10.04
CA SER A 84 -14.92 -13.45 -9.18
C SER A 84 -14.56 -14.31 -7.98
N ASP A 85 -15.25 -14.04 -6.87
CA ASP A 85 -15.15 -14.84 -5.64
C ASP A 85 -16.34 -15.80 -5.51
N PRO A 86 -16.14 -16.98 -4.88
CA PRO A 86 -17.19 -17.92 -4.58
C PRO A 86 -18.04 -17.40 -3.40
N LEU A 87 -19.23 -16.86 -3.70
CA LEU A 87 -20.13 -16.25 -2.72
C LEU A 87 -21.20 -17.24 -2.28
N MET A 88 -21.46 -17.31 -0.97
CA MET A 88 -22.58 -18.01 -0.36
C MET A 88 -23.21 -17.20 0.77
N ASP A 89 -24.50 -17.41 1.03
CA ASP A 89 -25.23 -16.75 2.12
C ASP A 89 -25.68 -17.80 3.15
N CYS A 90 -25.62 -17.47 4.44
CA CYS A 90 -26.31 -18.25 5.46
C CYS A 90 -27.81 -18.00 5.36
N LYS A 91 -28.64 -19.06 5.23
CA LYS A 91 -30.10 -18.92 5.11
C LYS A 91 -30.78 -18.50 6.41
N GLU A 92 -30.09 -18.62 7.55
CA GLU A 92 -30.64 -18.33 8.87
C GLU A 92 -30.41 -16.86 9.31
N CYS A 93 -29.14 -16.40 9.22
CA CYS A 93 -28.81 -15.04 9.63
C CYS A 93 -28.60 -14.06 8.46
N HIS A 94 -28.66 -14.55 7.22
CA HIS A 94 -28.47 -13.78 5.98
C HIS A 94 -27.10 -13.13 5.81
N GLU A 95 -26.12 -13.53 6.62
CA GLU A 95 -24.74 -13.11 6.46
C GLU A 95 -24.09 -13.77 5.24
N ARG A 96 -23.16 -13.03 4.62
CA ARG A 96 -22.45 -13.42 3.40
C ARG A 96 -21.04 -13.81 3.66
N PHE A 97 -20.59 -14.87 2.96
CA PHE A 97 -19.24 -15.40 3.12
C PHE A 97 -18.64 -15.74 1.76
N ARG A 98 -17.33 -15.65 1.69
CA ARG A 98 -16.56 -16.35 0.67
C ARG A 98 -16.43 -17.80 1.11
N ALA A 99 -16.84 -18.71 0.23
CA ALA A 99 -16.83 -20.14 0.56
C ALA A 99 -15.41 -20.68 0.78
N ASP A 100 -14.46 -20.23 -0.03
CA ASP A 100 -13.05 -20.58 0.09
C ASP A 100 -12.47 -20.15 1.46
N LYS A 101 -12.69 -18.93 1.88
CA LYS A 101 -12.21 -18.43 3.17
C LYS A 101 -12.88 -19.11 4.36
N LEU A 102 -14.18 -19.38 4.25
CA LEU A 102 -14.91 -20.13 5.29
C LEU A 102 -14.31 -21.52 5.50
N ILE A 103 -13.89 -22.18 4.42
CA ILE A 103 -13.23 -23.49 4.48
C ILE A 103 -11.83 -23.37 5.09
N GLU A 104 -11.03 -22.41 4.63
CA GLU A 104 -9.66 -22.18 5.15
C GLU A 104 -9.65 -21.89 6.66
N ASP A 105 -10.54 -21.01 7.10
CA ASP A 105 -10.68 -20.64 8.52
C ASP A 105 -11.07 -21.86 9.35
N PHE A 106 -12.08 -22.64 8.88
CA PHE A 106 -12.51 -23.86 9.53
C PHE A 106 -11.39 -24.90 9.61
N CYS A 107 -10.64 -25.11 8.53
CA CYS A 107 -9.52 -26.04 8.52
C CYS A 107 -8.41 -25.61 9.49
N THR A 108 -8.12 -24.31 9.57
CA THR A 108 -7.14 -23.75 10.51
C THR A 108 -7.57 -23.95 11.96
N GLU A 109 -8.85 -23.71 12.27
CA GLU A 109 -9.40 -23.89 13.63
C GLU A 109 -9.43 -25.35 14.08
N HIS A 110 -9.51 -26.30 13.13
CA HIS A 110 -9.65 -27.73 13.43
C HIS A 110 -8.42 -28.56 13.07
N ASP A 111 -7.29 -27.90 12.75
CA ASP A 111 -6.03 -28.58 12.36
C ASP A 111 -6.21 -29.57 11.18
N ILE A 112 -7.08 -29.26 10.22
CA ILE A 112 -7.32 -30.07 9.03
C ILE A 112 -6.32 -29.69 7.96
N ALA A 113 -5.48 -30.61 7.53
CA ALA A 113 -4.57 -30.41 6.42
C ALA A 113 -5.31 -30.38 5.09
N ILE A 114 -5.06 -29.36 4.27
CA ILE A 114 -5.59 -29.21 2.91
C ILE A 114 -4.43 -29.45 1.94
N GLU A 115 -4.66 -30.26 0.91
CA GLU A 115 -3.73 -30.37 -0.22
C GLU A 115 -4.00 -29.23 -1.21
N GLY A 116 -3.02 -28.36 -1.40
CA GLY A 116 -3.12 -27.17 -2.28
C GLY A 116 -3.94 -26.03 -1.68
N SER A 117 -4.36 -25.07 -2.54
CA SER A 117 -5.19 -23.92 -2.15
C SER A 117 -6.68 -24.20 -2.39
N VAL A 118 -7.53 -23.77 -1.46
CA VAL A 118 -9.00 -23.85 -1.61
C VAL A 118 -9.51 -22.99 -2.76
N ASP A 119 -8.79 -21.91 -3.09
CA ASP A 119 -9.13 -21.05 -4.24
C ASP A 119 -9.14 -21.80 -5.58
N ALA A 120 -8.38 -22.90 -5.69
CA ALA A 120 -8.34 -23.74 -6.88
C ALA A 120 -9.49 -24.78 -6.96
N TRP A 121 -10.29 -24.90 -5.89
CA TRP A 121 -11.36 -25.90 -5.85
C TRP A 121 -12.56 -25.45 -6.69
N SER A 122 -13.23 -26.43 -7.27
CA SER A 122 -14.54 -26.19 -7.91
C SER A 122 -15.61 -25.86 -6.85
N GLN A 123 -16.67 -25.17 -7.27
CA GLN A 123 -17.84 -24.91 -6.40
C GLN A 123 -18.42 -26.18 -5.79
N GLU A 124 -18.42 -27.30 -6.56
CA GLU A 124 -18.90 -28.59 -6.10
C GLU A 124 -18.00 -29.18 -5.00
N GLN A 125 -16.67 -29.07 -5.14
CA GLN A 125 -15.71 -29.50 -4.11
C GLN A 125 -15.89 -28.69 -2.83
N MET A 126 -16.00 -27.37 -2.93
CA MET A 126 -16.23 -26.50 -1.77
C MET A 126 -17.56 -26.85 -1.07
N MET A 127 -18.66 -27.01 -1.82
CA MET A 127 -19.97 -27.36 -1.25
C MET A 127 -19.99 -28.74 -0.60
N ASN A 128 -19.29 -29.72 -1.19
CA ASN A 128 -19.16 -31.04 -0.62
C ASN A 128 -18.39 -31.00 0.69
N PHE A 129 -17.27 -30.31 0.73
CA PHE A 129 -16.48 -30.13 1.96
C PHE A 129 -17.32 -29.49 3.08
N ILE A 130 -18.03 -28.37 2.78
CA ILE A 130 -18.86 -27.64 3.75
C ILE A 130 -19.93 -28.57 4.34
N LYS A 131 -20.54 -29.43 3.50
CA LYS A 131 -21.57 -30.39 3.94
C LYS A 131 -21.00 -31.56 4.72
N GLU A 132 -19.91 -32.17 4.25
CA GLU A 132 -19.26 -33.33 4.88
C GLU A 132 -18.68 -33.01 6.24
N HIS A 133 -18.10 -31.82 6.39
CA HIS A 133 -17.50 -31.39 7.66
C HIS A 133 -18.46 -30.57 8.53
N GLU A 134 -19.73 -30.42 8.11
CA GLU A 134 -20.73 -29.65 8.84
C GLU A 134 -20.19 -28.28 9.26
N VAL A 135 -19.53 -27.53 8.31
CA VAL A 135 -18.93 -26.25 8.59
C VAL A 135 -19.99 -25.27 9.11
N PRO A 136 -19.83 -24.69 10.31
CA PRO A 136 -20.82 -23.79 10.88
C PRO A 136 -20.71 -22.37 10.30
N CYS A 137 -21.82 -21.67 10.28
CA CYS A 137 -21.81 -20.23 10.01
C CYS A 137 -21.10 -19.50 11.17
N PRO A 138 -20.05 -18.71 10.91
CA PRO A 138 -19.31 -17.99 11.95
C PRO A 138 -20.19 -17.03 12.78
N SER A 139 -21.28 -16.53 12.18
CA SER A 139 -22.14 -15.53 12.83
C SER A 139 -23.23 -16.15 13.71
N CYS A 140 -23.83 -17.29 13.30
CA CYS A 140 -24.97 -17.86 14.03
C CYS A 140 -24.82 -19.35 14.39
N GLY A 141 -23.72 -20.00 14.02
CA GLY A 141 -23.43 -21.41 14.31
C GLY A 141 -24.30 -22.42 13.58
N LYS A 142 -25.12 -22.00 12.60
CA LYS A 142 -25.99 -22.92 11.82
C LYS A 142 -25.27 -23.40 10.56
N HIS A 143 -25.70 -24.55 10.02
CA HIS A 143 -25.08 -25.21 8.86
C HIS A 143 -25.93 -25.10 7.59
N ASN A 144 -26.76 -24.07 7.47
CA ASN A 144 -27.73 -23.94 6.38
C ASN A 144 -27.31 -22.78 5.43
N PHE A 145 -26.62 -23.16 4.35
CA PHE A 145 -26.13 -22.20 3.36
C PHE A 145 -26.85 -22.30 2.03
N THR A 146 -26.78 -21.26 1.23
CA THR A 146 -27.18 -21.28 -0.19
C THR A 146 -26.15 -22.04 -1.01
N ASP A 147 -26.49 -22.34 -2.26
CA ASP A 147 -25.48 -22.78 -3.22
C ASP A 147 -24.46 -21.66 -3.47
N ILE A 148 -23.21 -22.06 -3.81
CA ILE A 148 -22.15 -21.12 -4.16
C ILE A 148 -22.43 -20.53 -5.54
N ARG A 149 -22.29 -19.21 -5.65
CA ARG A 149 -22.37 -18.46 -6.91
C ARG A 149 -21.12 -17.62 -7.11
N GLN A 150 -20.69 -17.46 -8.36
CA GLN A 150 -19.58 -16.56 -8.67
C GLN A 150 -20.05 -15.12 -8.61
N PHE A 151 -19.32 -14.29 -7.86
CA PHE A 151 -19.59 -12.87 -7.72
C PHE A 151 -18.42 -12.08 -8.32
N ASN A 152 -18.65 -11.43 -9.46
CA ASN A 152 -17.62 -10.61 -10.12
C ASN A 152 -17.33 -9.37 -9.28
N LEU A 153 -16.05 -9.13 -8.99
CA LEU A 153 -15.58 -8.05 -8.11
C LEU A 153 -15.50 -6.69 -8.80
N MET A 154 -15.74 -6.57 -10.10
CA MET A 154 -15.68 -5.29 -10.79
C MET A 154 -16.89 -4.42 -10.48
N PHE A 155 -16.65 -3.17 -10.08
CA PHE A 155 -17.70 -2.16 -10.01
C PHE A 155 -18.12 -1.73 -11.42
N LYS A 156 -19.43 -1.74 -11.66
CA LYS A 156 -20.04 -1.24 -12.88
C LYS A 156 -20.54 0.18 -12.72
N THR A 157 -20.41 0.98 -13.76
CA THR A 157 -21.07 2.28 -13.88
C THR A 157 -21.45 2.53 -15.35
N PHE A 158 -22.02 3.68 -15.65
CA PHE A 158 -22.49 4.01 -16.99
C PHE A 158 -21.91 5.32 -17.47
N GLN A 159 -21.59 5.39 -18.76
CA GLN A 159 -21.16 6.60 -19.40
C GLN A 159 -22.31 7.15 -20.25
N GLY A 160 -22.64 8.43 -20.08
CA GLY A 160 -23.78 9.04 -20.78
C GLY A 160 -25.08 9.01 -19.97
N VAL A 161 -26.22 9.18 -20.64
CA VAL A 161 -27.53 9.43 -20.01
C VAL A 161 -28.39 8.18 -19.84
N THR A 162 -28.00 7.04 -20.42
CA THR A 162 -28.76 5.79 -20.38
C THR A 162 -27.96 4.68 -19.70
N GLU A 163 -28.64 3.94 -18.82
CA GLU A 163 -28.09 2.78 -18.14
C GLU A 163 -28.36 1.51 -18.96
N ASP A 164 -27.60 1.33 -20.03
CA ASP A 164 -27.71 0.18 -20.92
C ASP A 164 -26.35 -0.52 -21.13
N ALA A 165 -26.38 -1.67 -21.78
CA ALA A 165 -25.19 -2.48 -22.02
C ALA A 165 -24.11 -1.76 -22.88
N LYS A 166 -24.54 -0.84 -23.76
CA LYS A 166 -23.59 -0.11 -24.64
C LYS A 166 -22.85 0.98 -23.89
N ASN A 167 -23.46 1.51 -22.84
CA ASN A 167 -22.92 2.59 -22.01
C ASN A 167 -22.25 2.06 -20.73
N THR A 168 -22.23 0.75 -20.51
CA THR A 168 -21.59 0.14 -19.36
C THR A 168 -20.08 0.29 -19.42
N VAL A 169 -19.50 0.87 -18.36
CA VAL A 169 -18.07 0.96 -18.11
C VAL A 169 -17.77 0.44 -16.69
N TYR A 170 -16.52 0.19 -16.42
CA TYR A 170 -16.09 -0.41 -15.16
C TYR A 170 -15.05 0.47 -14.48
N LEU A 171 -15.07 0.50 -13.15
CA LEU A 171 -13.96 1.03 -12.38
C LEU A 171 -12.84 -0.01 -12.40
N ARG A 172 -11.62 0.40 -12.74
CA ARG A 172 -10.49 -0.53 -12.87
C ARG A 172 -10.20 -1.26 -11.57
N PRO A 173 -10.05 -2.60 -11.58
CA PRO A 173 -9.71 -3.40 -10.41
C PRO A 173 -8.21 -3.43 -10.11
N GLU A 174 -7.38 -2.97 -11.06
CA GLU A 174 -5.93 -2.88 -10.96
C GLU A 174 -5.38 -1.81 -11.91
N THR A 175 -4.18 -1.34 -11.64
CA THR A 175 -3.49 -0.35 -12.45
C THR A 175 -2.70 -0.95 -13.61
N ALA A 176 -2.40 -2.26 -13.59
CA ALA A 176 -1.57 -2.97 -14.56
C ALA A 176 -2.07 -2.84 -16.00
N GLN A 177 -3.38 -3.04 -16.23
CA GLN A 177 -3.92 -3.08 -17.58
C GLN A 177 -3.77 -1.75 -18.32
N GLY A 178 -3.81 -0.61 -17.61
CA GLY A 178 -3.50 0.70 -18.19
C GLY A 178 -2.08 0.79 -18.71
N ILE A 179 -1.15 0.11 -18.07
CA ILE A 179 0.26 0.04 -18.50
C ILE A 179 0.37 -0.80 -19.76
N PHE A 180 -0.23 -2.00 -19.80
CA PHE A 180 -0.14 -2.91 -20.94
C PHE A 180 -0.72 -2.30 -22.22
N VAL A 181 -1.90 -1.66 -22.15
CA VAL A 181 -2.49 -1.02 -23.33
C VAL A 181 -1.69 0.19 -23.82
N ASN A 182 -0.86 0.78 -22.99
CA ASN A 182 0.04 1.88 -23.32
C ASN A 182 1.49 1.46 -23.62
N PHE A 183 1.81 0.18 -23.58
CA PHE A 183 3.17 -0.32 -23.77
C PHE A 183 3.88 0.29 -24.99
N LYS A 184 3.26 0.22 -26.18
CA LYS A 184 3.81 0.79 -27.42
C LYS A 184 3.94 2.30 -27.39
N ASN A 185 2.95 3.00 -26.81
CA ASN A 185 2.98 4.45 -26.70
C ASN A 185 4.17 4.90 -25.84
N VAL A 186 4.37 4.26 -24.69
CA VAL A 186 5.44 4.60 -23.76
C VAL A 186 6.78 4.21 -24.35
N GLN A 187 6.93 3.00 -24.89
CA GLN A 187 8.17 2.52 -25.50
C GLN A 187 8.65 3.46 -26.61
N ARG A 188 7.73 3.88 -27.49
CA ARG A 188 8.03 4.78 -28.61
C ARG A 188 8.41 6.17 -28.15
N THR A 189 7.64 6.75 -27.21
CA THR A 189 7.82 8.16 -26.77
C THR A 189 9.04 8.31 -25.86
N SER A 190 9.30 7.32 -24.99
CA SER A 190 10.46 7.31 -24.11
C SER A 190 11.75 6.81 -24.79
N ARG A 191 11.64 6.15 -25.96
CA ARG A 191 12.73 5.50 -26.69
C ARG A 191 13.48 4.45 -25.87
N LYS A 192 12.81 3.89 -24.86
CA LYS A 192 13.39 2.85 -24.01
C LYS A 192 13.58 1.55 -24.81
N LYS A 193 14.65 0.87 -24.46
CA LYS A 193 14.96 -0.50 -24.94
C LYS A 193 14.70 -1.48 -23.80
N ILE A 194 14.38 -2.70 -24.13
CA ILE A 194 14.25 -3.79 -23.15
C ILE A 194 15.65 -4.13 -22.58
N PRO A 195 15.79 -4.25 -21.24
CA PRO A 195 14.72 -4.20 -20.25
C PRO A 195 14.32 -2.77 -19.87
N PHE A 196 13.02 -2.54 -19.65
CA PHE A 196 12.54 -1.30 -19.07
C PHE A 196 11.21 -1.52 -18.36
N GLY A 197 10.90 -0.68 -17.40
CA GLY A 197 9.64 -0.74 -16.63
C GLY A 197 8.79 0.51 -16.80
N ILE A 198 7.51 0.33 -16.56
CA ILE A 198 6.51 1.41 -16.51
C ILE A 198 5.83 1.37 -15.16
N GLY A 199 6.05 2.41 -14.34
CA GLY A 199 5.44 2.53 -13.01
C GLY A 199 4.19 3.40 -13.03
N GLN A 200 3.23 3.04 -12.20
CA GLN A 200 2.01 3.81 -12.00
C GLN A 200 1.59 3.78 -10.53
N ILE A 201 1.11 4.92 -10.03
CA ILE A 201 0.40 5.03 -8.76
C ILE A 201 -1.03 5.46 -9.08
N GLY A 202 -2.01 4.72 -8.58
CA GLY A 202 -3.39 5.09 -8.86
C GLY A 202 -4.43 4.29 -8.09
N LYS A 203 -5.64 4.84 -8.07
CA LYS A 203 -6.82 4.21 -7.46
C LYS A 203 -7.25 2.98 -8.23
N SER A 204 -7.63 1.95 -7.47
CA SER A 204 -8.27 0.73 -7.96
C SER A 204 -9.47 0.39 -7.09
N PHE A 205 -10.38 -0.42 -7.62
CA PHE A 205 -11.68 -0.68 -7.02
C PHE A 205 -12.03 -2.15 -7.14
N ARG A 206 -12.30 -2.79 -6.00
CA ARG A 206 -12.76 -4.18 -5.96
C ARG A 206 -13.96 -4.28 -5.03
N ASN A 207 -15.08 -4.76 -5.53
CA ASN A 207 -16.29 -4.92 -4.74
C ASN A 207 -16.16 -6.13 -3.79
N GLU A 208 -15.20 -6.05 -2.88
CA GLU A 208 -14.85 -7.08 -1.91
C GLU A 208 -16.08 -7.54 -1.12
N ILE A 209 -16.23 -8.87 -0.97
CA ILE A 209 -17.32 -9.45 -0.19
C ILE A 209 -17.07 -9.27 1.31
N THR A 210 -15.83 -9.50 1.74
CA THR A 210 -15.40 -9.45 3.14
C THR A 210 -14.25 -8.44 3.34
N PRO A 211 -14.50 -7.13 3.17
CA PRO A 211 -13.51 -6.13 3.51
C PRO A 211 -13.29 -6.10 5.02
N GLY A 212 -12.10 -5.69 5.48
CA GLY A 212 -11.81 -5.68 6.91
C GLY A 212 -10.39 -5.31 7.26
N ASN A 213 -10.07 -5.45 8.54
CA ASN A 213 -8.77 -5.14 9.10
C ASN A 213 -8.33 -3.69 8.81
N PHE A 214 -9.22 -2.74 9.14
CA PHE A 214 -8.97 -1.31 8.95
C PHE A 214 -8.70 -0.98 7.47
N THR A 215 -7.58 -0.34 7.12
CA THR A 215 -7.22 -0.01 5.74
C THR A 215 -6.54 -1.15 4.98
N PHE A 216 -6.46 -2.35 5.56
CA PHE A 216 -5.80 -3.49 4.92
C PHE A 216 -6.60 -4.04 3.72
N ARG A 217 -7.93 -4.19 3.85
CA ARG A 217 -8.81 -4.67 2.78
C ARG A 217 -10.04 -3.77 2.66
N THR A 218 -10.03 -2.94 1.65
CA THR A 218 -11.07 -1.94 1.35
C THR A 218 -11.56 -2.11 -0.09
N ARG A 219 -12.71 -1.53 -0.42
CA ARG A 219 -13.26 -1.59 -1.78
C ARG A 219 -12.67 -0.56 -2.72
N GLU A 220 -12.19 0.54 -2.17
CA GLU A 220 -11.43 1.58 -2.86
C GLU A 220 -10.05 1.67 -2.22
N PHE A 221 -9.00 1.49 -3.01
CA PHE A 221 -7.62 1.49 -2.54
C PHE A 221 -6.69 2.11 -3.59
N GLU A 222 -5.44 2.25 -3.26
CA GLU A 222 -4.43 2.79 -4.16
C GLU A 222 -3.30 1.77 -4.34
N GLN A 223 -2.89 1.55 -5.58
CA GLN A 223 -1.77 0.68 -5.92
C GLN A 223 -0.56 1.49 -6.38
N MET A 224 0.61 0.98 -6.07
CA MET A 224 1.90 1.37 -6.64
C MET A 224 2.42 0.15 -7.39
N GLU A 225 2.41 0.21 -8.71
CA GLU A 225 2.61 -0.95 -9.56
C GLU A 225 3.66 -0.66 -10.64
N LEU A 226 4.55 -1.60 -10.84
CA LEU A 226 5.57 -1.57 -11.88
C LEU A 226 5.40 -2.77 -12.79
N GLU A 227 5.26 -2.52 -14.09
CA GLU A 227 5.35 -3.57 -15.11
C GLU A 227 6.72 -3.48 -15.76
N PHE A 228 7.57 -4.43 -15.44
CA PHE A 228 8.95 -4.48 -15.93
C PHE A 228 9.08 -5.45 -17.09
N PHE A 229 9.27 -4.91 -18.27
CA PHE A 229 9.37 -5.65 -19.52
C PHE A 229 10.80 -6.13 -19.74
N CYS A 230 10.97 -7.44 -19.89
CA CYS A 230 12.26 -8.08 -20.11
C CYS A 230 12.24 -9.02 -21.29
N LYS A 231 13.43 -9.46 -21.71
CA LYS A 231 13.57 -10.46 -22.74
C LYS A 231 13.12 -11.83 -22.20
N PRO A 232 12.36 -12.64 -22.98
CA PRO A 232 12.12 -14.04 -22.64
C PRO A 232 13.42 -14.76 -22.27
N ASP A 233 13.36 -15.69 -21.34
CA ASP A 233 14.48 -16.44 -20.75
C ASP A 233 15.41 -15.63 -19.81
N THR A 234 15.17 -14.33 -19.59
CA THR A 234 15.83 -13.53 -18.55
C THR A 234 14.89 -13.18 -17.38
N ASP A 235 13.65 -13.61 -17.47
CA ASP A 235 12.55 -13.33 -16.56
C ASP A 235 12.84 -13.74 -15.12
N LEU A 236 13.33 -14.95 -14.88
CA LEU A 236 13.62 -15.42 -13.50
C LEU A 236 14.77 -14.67 -12.83
N GLU A 237 15.74 -14.16 -13.59
CA GLU A 237 16.80 -13.29 -13.03
C GLU A 237 16.22 -11.95 -12.59
N TRP A 238 15.35 -11.35 -13.43
CA TRP A 238 14.67 -10.11 -13.09
C TRP A 238 13.63 -10.29 -11.98
N PHE A 239 12.97 -11.43 -11.92
CA PHE A 239 12.08 -11.77 -10.81
C PHE A 239 12.83 -11.79 -9.47
N ALA A 240 13.98 -12.47 -9.41
CA ALA A 240 14.83 -12.47 -8.22
C ALA A 240 15.33 -11.06 -7.85
N TYR A 241 15.79 -10.29 -8.87
CA TYR A 241 16.23 -8.91 -8.66
C TYR A 241 15.14 -8.02 -8.03
N TRP A 242 13.93 -8.04 -8.58
CA TRP A 242 12.84 -7.21 -8.09
C TRP A 242 12.36 -7.67 -6.71
N LYS A 243 12.37 -8.97 -6.42
CA LYS A 243 12.06 -9.50 -5.09
C LYS A 243 13.01 -8.94 -4.03
N ASP A 244 14.29 -9.00 -4.26
CA ASP A 244 15.29 -8.45 -3.34
C ASP A 244 15.21 -6.93 -3.24
N PHE A 245 14.99 -6.24 -4.35
CA PHE A 245 14.84 -4.79 -4.37
C PHE A 245 13.66 -4.31 -3.54
N CYS A 246 12.50 -4.98 -3.65
CA CYS A 246 11.29 -4.66 -2.90
C CYS A 246 11.47 -4.88 -1.38
N VAL A 247 12.11 -5.99 -0.98
CA VAL A 247 12.42 -6.25 0.44
C VAL A 247 13.35 -5.18 1.01
N ASN A 248 14.40 -4.84 0.28
CA ASN A 248 15.37 -3.83 0.72
C ASN A 248 14.70 -2.45 0.87
N TRP A 249 13.82 -2.05 -0.07
CA TRP A 249 13.08 -0.80 0.02
C TRP A 249 12.24 -0.71 1.31
N LEU A 250 11.58 -1.79 1.74
CA LEU A 250 10.83 -1.83 2.98
C LEU A 250 11.74 -1.67 4.20
N LYS A 251 12.90 -2.33 4.20
CA LYS A 251 13.90 -2.24 5.27
C LYS A 251 14.54 -0.87 5.36
N ASP A 252 14.87 -0.27 4.23
CA ASP A 252 15.43 1.09 4.15
C ASP A 252 14.47 2.14 4.72
N LEU A 253 13.17 1.86 4.72
CA LEU A 253 12.13 2.70 5.34
C LEU A 253 11.76 2.29 6.78
N GLY A 254 12.52 1.36 7.37
CA GLY A 254 12.46 1.06 8.80
C GLY A 254 11.68 -0.18 9.21
N LEU A 255 11.18 -1.00 8.26
CA LEU A 255 10.64 -2.32 8.62
C LEU A 255 11.78 -3.30 8.94
N LYS A 256 11.58 -4.14 9.95
CA LYS A 256 12.61 -5.04 10.46
C LYS A 256 12.51 -6.43 9.83
N ASP A 257 13.62 -7.16 9.83
CA ASP A 257 13.68 -8.52 9.30
C ASP A 257 12.68 -9.47 9.98
N GLU A 258 12.51 -9.35 11.29
CA GLU A 258 11.55 -10.16 12.05
C GLU A 258 10.07 -9.83 11.78
N GLU A 259 9.80 -8.69 11.16
CA GLU A 259 8.47 -8.24 10.78
C GLU A 259 8.10 -8.62 9.34
N LEU A 260 9.08 -9.11 8.56
CA LEU A 260 8.92 -9.42 7.13
C LEU A 260 9.18 -10.91 6.88
N ARG A 261 8.46 -11.47 5.94
CA ARG A 261 8.78 -12.78 5.36
C ARG A 261 8.47 -12.82 3.87
N ILE A 262 9.16 -13.69 3.15
CA ILE A 262 8.88 -14.00 1.76
C ILE A 262 8.16 -15.33 1.72
N ARG A 263 7.05 -15.40 0.97
CA ARG A 263 6.30 -16.61 0.67
C ARG A 263 6.30 -16.84 -0.84
N ASP A 264 7.08 -17.79 -1.28
CA ASP A 264 7.01 -18.25 -2.68
C ASP A 264 5.78 -19.14 -2.86
N HIS A 265 5.03 -18.92 -3.94
CA HIS A 265 3.84 -19.72 -4.25
C HIS A 265 4.23 -21.08 -4.81
N ASP A 266 3.56 -22.12 -4.38
CA ASP A 266 3.66 -23.44 -4.99
C ASP A 266 3.00 -23.45 -6.38
N LYS A 267 3.38 -24.42 -7.24
CA LYS A 267 2.90 -24.47 -8.63
C LYS A 267 1.37 -24.54 -8.74
N GLU A 268 0.74 -25.14 -7.77
CA GLU A 268 -0.71 -25.30 -7.67
C GLU A 268 -1.45 -24.01 -7.30
N GLU A 269 -0.73 -23.06 -6.67
CA GLU A 269 -1.26 -21.74 -6.29
C GLU A 269 -1.09 -20.68 -7.38
N LEU A 270 -0.21 -20.94 -8.37
CA LEU A 270 0.07 -19.96 -9.41
C LEU A 270 -1.18 -19.62 -10.23
N SER A 271 -1.40 -18.32 -10.44
CA SER A 271 -2.36 -17.87 -11.45
C SER A 271 -2.00 -18.43 -12.82
N PHE A 272 -3.00 -18.67 -13.65
CA PHE A 272 -2.83 -19.29 -14.99
C PHE A 272 -1.90 -18.50 -15.94
N TYR A 273 -1.64 -17.25 -15.65
CA TYR A 273 -0.76 -16.35 -16.39
C TYR A 273 0.66 -16.25 -15.77
N SER A 274 0.89 -16.83 -14.61
CA SER A 274 2.14 -16.65 -13.87
C SER A 274 3.03 -17.87 -13.92
N LYS A 275 4.33 -17.65 -14.17
CA LYS A 275 5.39 -18.68 -14.12
C LYS A 275 5.98 -18.80 -12.71
N ALA A 276 6.01 -17.70 -11.96
CA ALA A 276 6.46 -17.61 -10.57
C ALA A 276 5.74 -16.47 -9.88
N THR A 277 5.42 -16.65 -8.62
CA THR A 277 4.82 -15.59 -7.77
C THR A 277 5.43 -15.70 -6.37
N SER A 278 5.74 -14.55 -5.77
CA SER A 278 6.17 -14.44 -4.38
C SER A 278 5.44 -13.30 -3.71
N ASP A 279 4.99 -13.52 -2.48
CA ASP A 279 4.47 -12.47 -1.63
C ASP A 279 5.53 -12.02 -0.63
N ILE A 280 5.63 -10.72 -0.41
CA ILE A 280 6.31 -10.15 0.74
C ILE A 280 5.23 -9.80 1.75
N GLU A 281 5.26 -10.47 2.90
CA GLU A 281 4.27 -10.31 3.95
C GLU A 281 4.86 -9.58 5.15
N PHE A 282 4.00 -8.82 5.84
CA PHE A 282 4.32 -8.12 7.10
C PHE A 282 3.53 -8.73 8.24
N LEU A 283 4.15 -8.81 9.41
CA LEU A 283 3.52 -9.28 10.65
C LEU A 283 2.69 -8.16 11.30
N PHE A 284 1.45 -8.03 10.87
CA PHE A 284 0.47 -7.15 11.50
C PHE A 284 0.05 -7.69 12.88
N PRO A 285 -0.55 -6.87 13.76
CA PRO A 285 -1.12 -7.36 15.02
C PRO A 285 -2.20 -8.44 14.87
N PHE A 286 -2.82 -8.54 13.69
CA PHE A 286 -3.79 -9.59 13.34
C PHE A 286 -3.17 -10.81 12.64
N GLY A 287 -1.85 -10.87 12.50
CA GLY A 287 -1.14 -11.94 11.82
C GLY A 287 -0.44 -11.50 10.52
N TRP A 288 0.12 -12.47 9.81
CA TRP A 288 0.81 -12.23 8.55
C TRP A 288 -0.16 -11.74 7.47
N GLY A 289 0.22 -10.67 6.79
CA GLY A 289 -0.56 -10.09 5.70
C GLY A 289 0.33 -9.66 4.55
N GLU A 290 -0.12 -9.95 3.33
CA GLU A 290 0.57 -9.59 2.11
C GLU A 290 0.68 -8.07 1.96
N LEU A 291 1.89 -7.58 1.73
CA LEU A 291 2.18 -6.21 1.33
C LEU A 291 2.39 -6.10 -0.17
N TRP A 292 3.21 -6.99 -0.71
CA TRP A 292 3.71 -6.95 -2.08
C TRP A 292 3.52 -8.29 -2.75
N GLY A 293 2.83 -8.30 -3.88
CA GLY A 293 2.85 -9.41 -4.81
C GLY A 293 3.89 -9.16 -5.89
N ILE A 294 4.75 -10.14 -6.15
CA ILE A 294 5.73 -10.08 -7.24
C ILE A 294 5.46 -11.27 -8.14
N ALA A 295 5.08 -11.02 -9.39
CA ALA A 295 4.70 -12.05 -10.33
C ALA A 295 5.56 -11.99 -11.61
N ASP A 296 5.97 -13.15 -12.09
CA ASP A 296 6.41 -13.32 -13.48
C ASP A 296 5.17 -13.66 -14.31
N ARG A 297 4.64 -12.66 -15.03
CA ARG A 297 3.42 -12.75 -15.84
C ARG A 297 3.68 -13.28 -17.25
N THR A 298 4.91 -13.60 -17.57
CA THR A 298 5.33 -14.02 -18.92
C THR A 298 4.93 -12.98 -19.98
N ASP A 299 4.53 -13.38 -21.16
CA ASP A 299 4.00 -12.53 -22.25
C ASP A 299 2.47 -12.49 -22.27
N TYR A 300 1.80 -13.03 -21.25
CA TYR A 300 0.36 -13.28 -21.24
C TYR A 300 -0.48 -12.03 -21.54
N ASP A 301 -0.31 -10.95 -20.79
CA ASP A 301 -1.16 -9.76 -20.94
C ASP A 301 -1.00 -9.09 -22.30
N LEU A 302 0.24 -8.92 -22.75
CA LEU A 302 0.50 -8.32 -24.07
C LEU A 302 -0.06 -9.19 -25.22
N ASN A 303 0.01 -10.52 -25.10
CA ASN A 303 -0.60 -11.44 -26.06
C ASN A 303 -2.12 -11.29 -26.07
N CYS A 304 -2.78 -11.31 -24.92
CA CYS A 304 -4.23 -11.14 -24.83
C CYS A 304 -4.70 -9.81 -25.44
N HIS A 305 -4.00 -8.71 -25.13
CA HIS A 305 -4.32 -7.41 -25.72
C HIS A 305 -4.05 -7.36 -27.22
N GLN A 306 -2.98 -8.01 -27.70
CA GLN A 306 -2.70 -8.11 -29.12
C GLN A 306 -3.79 -8.89 -29.87
N GLU A 307 -4.22 -10.03 -29.34
CA GLU A 307 -5.28 -10.85 -29.93
C GLU A 307 -6.62 -10.13 -30.00
N VAL A 308 -7.05 -9.51 -28.92
CA VAL A 308 -8.36 -8.83 -28.86
C VAL A 308 -8.37 -7.53 -29.64
N SER A 309 -7.29 -6.75 -29.61
CA SER A 309 -7.21 -5.46 -30.29
C SER A 309 -6.80 -5.55 -31.77
N GLY A 310 -6.13 -6.63 -32.15
CA GLY A 310 -5.49 -6.79 -33.47
C GLY A 310 -4.27 -5.88 -33.69
N GLN A 311 -3.75 -5.22 -32.63
CA GLN A 311 -2.57 -4.36 -32.72
C GLN A 311 -1.29 -5.13 -32.44
N ASP A 312 -0.22 -4.84 -33.17
CA ASP A 312 1.12 -5.46 -32.96
C ASP A 312 1.77 -4.90 -31.68
N LEU A 313 1.84 -5.71 -30.63
CA LEU A 313 2.51 -5.40 -29.36
C LEU A 313 3.90 -6.02 -29.24
N THR A 314 4.45 -6.60 -30.31
CA THR A 314 5.80 -7.14 -30.30
C THR A 314 6.86 -6.06 -30.16
N TYR A 315 7.97 -6.38 -29.52
CA TYR A 315 9.17 -5.56 -29.49
C TYR A 315 10.16 -6.04 -30.56
N PHE A 316 10.79 -5.11 -31.28
CA PHE A 316 11.86 -5.42 -32.21
C PHE A 316 13.21 -5.17 -31.55
N ASP A 317 13.97 -6.22 -31.35
CA ASP A 317 15.34 -6.16 -30.84
C ASP A 317 16.31 -5.85 -31.98
N ASP A 318 16.85 -4.64 -32.01
CA ASP A 318 17.78 -4.17 -32.99
C ASP A 318 19.12 -4.92 -32.98
N ALA A 319 19.55 -5.42 -31.84
CA ALA A 319 20.79 -6.12 -31.67
C ALA A 319 20.71 -7.55 -32.24
N GLU A 320 19.62 -8.25 -31.95
CA GLU A 320 19.40 -9.62 -32.40
C GLU A 320 18.65 -9.72 -33.73
N LYS A 321 18.11 -8.60 -34.23
CA LYS A 321 17.23 -8.52 -35.41
C LYS A 321 16.02 -9.45 -35.33
N LYS A 322 15.45 -9.60 -34.13
CA LYS A 322 14.29 -10.46 -33.85
C LYS A 322 13.12 -9.66 -33.29
N LYS A 323 11.94 -10.15 -33.55
CA LYS A 323 10.68 -9.70 -32.88
C LYS A 323 10.27 -10.73 -31.85
N TYR A 324 9.83 -10.26 -30.69
CA TYR A 324 9.20 -11.07 -29.67
C TYR A 324 8.23 -10.23 -28.84
N ILE A 325 7.33 -10.89 -28.14
CA ILE A 325 6.54 -10.23 -27.09
C ILE A 325 7.36 -10.31 -25.79
N PRO A 326 7.61 -9.17 -25.12
CA PRO A 326 8.37 -9.18 -23.88
C PRO A 326 7.67 -9.96 -22.76
N TYR A 327 8.47 -10.55 -21.88
CA TYR A 327 7.99 -11.05 -20.60
C TYR A 327 7.89 -9.91 -19.61
N VAL A 328 7.04 -10.06 -18.61
CA VAL A 328 6.72 -9.01 -17.64
C VAL A 328 6.94 -9.52 -16.22
N ILE A 329 7.71 -8.76 -15.44
CA ILE A 329 7.81 -8.92 -14.00
C ILE A 329 7.02 -7.78 -13.35
N GLU A 330 6.04 -8.14 -12.52
CA GLU A 330 5.14 -7.23 -11.85
C GLU A 330 5.40 -7.19 -10.34
N PRO A 331 6.11 -6.20 -9.81
CA PRO A 331 6.01 -5.85 -8.40
C PRO A 331 4.79 -4.94 -8.18
N SER A 332 3.78 -5.45 -7.48
CA SER A 332 2.54 -4.73 -7.16
C SER A 332 2.37 -4.56 -5.65
N LEU A 333 2.23 -3.31 -5.20
CA LEU A 333 2.14 -2.92 -3.79
C LEU A 333 0.87 -2.10 -3.53
N GLY A 334 0.12 -2.48 -2.52
CA GLY A 334 -0.99 -1.67 -2.00
C GLY A 334 -0.48 -0.49 -1.17
N ALA A 335 -0.68 0.76 -1.63
CA ALA A 335 -0.25 1.95 -0.90
C ALA A 335 -0.92 2.05 0.48
N ASP A 336 -2.19 1.64 0.60
CA ASP A 336 -2.93 1.63 1.85
C ASP A 336 -2.40 0.58 2.83
N ARG A 337 -2.08 -0.63 2.33
CA ARG A 337 -1.52 -1.72 3.15
C ARG A 337 -0.14 -1.38 3.69
N VAL A 338 0.76 -0.89 2.85
CA VAL A 338 2.11 -0.54 3.30
C VAL A 338 2.10 0.67 4.23
N THR A 339 1.21 1.65 4.02
CA THR A 339 1.01 2.76 4.97
C THR A 339 0.54 2.24 6.32
N LEU A 340 -0.38 1.25 6.36
CA LEU A 340 -0.78 0.58 7.59
C LEU A 340 0.38 -0.18 8.23
N ALA A 341 1.20 -0.87 7.46
CA ALA A 341 2.38 -1.56 7.98
C ALA A 341 3.35 -0.58 8.65
N PHE A 342 3.63 0.57 8.04
CA PHE A 342 4.44 1.61 8.66
C PHE A 342 3.80 2.20 9.92
N LEU A 343 2.47 2.37 9.96
CA LEU A 343 1.76 2.76 11.19
C LEU A 343 1.93 1.73 12.30
N CYS A 344 1.78 0.45 11.97
CA CYS A 344 1.92 -0.65 12.93
C CYS A 344 3.37 -0.77 13.43
N ALA A 345 4.35 -0.72 12.53
CA ALA A 345 5.77 -0.83 12.88
C ALA A 345 6.22 0.34 13.76
N ALA A 346 5.78 1.55 13.40
CA ALA A 346 6.19 2.79 14.08
C ALA A 346 5.60 2.96 15.48
N TYR A 347 4.44 2.38 15.77
CA TYR A 347 3.76 2.55 17.05
C TYR A 347 4.55 1.92 18.20
N ASP A 348 4.81 2.69 19.27
CA ASP A 348 5.38 2.19 20.51
C ASP A 348 4.83 2.93 21.75
N GLU A 349 4.82 2.22 22.88
CA GLU A 349 4.53 2.74 24.22
C GLU A 349 5.78 2.55 25.07
N GLU A 350 6.60 3.58 25.15
CA GLU A 350 7.88 3.54 25.87
C GLU A 350 7.74 3.96 27.34
N GLU A 351 8.36 3.22 28.23
CA GLU A 351 8.59 3.66 29.58
C GLU A 351 9.82 4.59 29.60
N ILE A 352 9.61 5.80 30.06
CA ILE A 352 10.68 6.76 30.34
C ILE A 352 10.98 6.76 31.83
N LYS A 353 11.61 7.75 32.38
CA LYS A 353 12.01 7.80 33.79
C LYS A 353 10.80 7.76 34.74
N ASP A 354 10.95 7.10 35.88
CA ASP A 354 10.06 7.13 37.05
C ASP A 354 8.63 6.57 36.79
N GLY A 355 8.47 5.62 35.86
CA GLY A 355 7.17 5.02 35.54
C GLY A 355 6.28 5.89 34.65
N GLU A 356 6.78 7.02 34.14
CA GLU A 356 6.11 7.75 33.07
C GLU A 356 6.24 6.99 31.74
N THR A 357 5.15 6.92 30.98
CA THR A 357 5.13 6.36 29.64
C THR A 357 4.92 7.44 28.59
N ARG A 358 5.43 7.24 27.38
CA ARG A 358 5.09 8.03 26.21
C ARG A 358 4.59 7.15 25.08
N ASN A 359 3.59 7.62 24.37
CA ASN A 359 3.26 7.08 23.05
C ASN A 359 4.14 7.76 22.02
N VAL A 360 4.76 6.99 21.15
CA VAL A 360 5.64 7.48 20.11
C VAL A 360 5.42 6.73 18.81
N MET A 361 5.53 7.45 17.69
CA MET A 361 5.53 6.86 16.36
C MET A 361 6.94 6.95 15.76
N HIS A 362 7.64 5.84 15.68
CA HIS A 362 9.01 5.74 15.17
C HIS A 362 9.06 5.67 13.64
N PHE A 363 8.40 6.60 12.97
CA PHE A 363 8.51 6.66 11.50
C PHE A 363 9.94 6.96 11.07
N HIS A 364 10.39 6.29 10.01
CA HIS A 364 11.60 6.71 9.31
C HIS A 364 11.46 8.19 8.90
N PRO A 365 12.50 9.03 9.06
CA PRO A 365 12.41 10.47 8.77
C PRO A 365 11.89 10.79 7.36
N ALA A 366 12.23 9.96 6.37
CA ALA A 366 11.77 10.14 4.98
C ALA A 366 10.24 10.04 4.81
N ILE A 367 9.54 9.25 5.65
CA ILE A 367 8.09 9.06 5.53
C ILE A 367 7.28 9.77 6.63
N ALA A 368 7.92 10.27 7.70
CA ALA A 368 7.24 10.99 8.76
C ALA A 368 6.32 12.11 8.22
N PRO A 369 5.06 12.21 8.67
CA PRO A 369 4.11 13.18 8.12
C PRO A 369 4.49 14.63 8.39
N VAL A 370 4.96 14.93 9.60
CA VAL A 370 5.60 16.20 9.96
C VAL A 370 7.09 15.94 10.11
N LYS A 371 7.91 16.73 9.42
CA LYS A 371 9.36 16.55 9.43
C LYS A 371 10.03 17.26 10.61
N VAL A 372 9.58 18.47 10.89
CA VAL A 372 10.16 19.33 11.92
C VAL A 372 9.07 20.03 12.71
N GLY A 373 9.09 19.87 14.03
CA GLY A 373 8.27 20.66 14.95
C GLY A 373 9.04 21.94 15.38
N ILE A 374 8.46 23.11 15.16
CA ILE A 374 9.06 24.40 15.55
C ILE A 374 8.39 24.87 16.84
N LEU A 375 9.16 24.90 17.93
CA LEU A 375 8.66 25.07 19.30
C LEU A 375 9.35 26.26 19.99
N PRO A 376 8.77 27.46 20.00
CA PRO A 376 9.33 28.56 20.79
C PRO A 376 9.27 28.22 22.29
N LEU A 377 10.35 28.40 23.04
CA LEU A 377 10.36 28.09 24.49
C LEU A 377 9.33 28.92 25.25
N SER A 378 9.09 30.13 24.82
CA SER A 378 8.09 31.07 25.36
C SER A 378 7.39 31.81 24.23
N LYS A 379 6.13 32.23 24.44
CA LYS A 379 5.39 33.06 23.47
C LYS A 379 6.10 34.38 23.09
N LYS A 380 6.96 34.90 23.97
CA LYS A 380 7.78 36.09 23.68
C LYS A 380 8.78 35.84 22.55
N LEU A 381 9.05 34.60 22.23
CA LEU A 381 10.03 34.16 21.25
C LEU A 381 9.38 33.74 19.91
N ASN A 382 8.04 33.86 19.81
CA ASN A 382 7.29 33.41 18.61
C ASN A 382 7.84 34.02 17.32
N GLU A 383 8.13 35.32 17.30
CA GLU A 383 8.63 36.02 16.09
C GLU A 383 9.92 35.36 15.52
N GLY A 384 10.86 35.00 16.41
CA GLY A 384 12.09 34.31 15.98
C GLY A 384 11.83 32.89 15.47
N ALA A 385 10.99 32.15 16.18
CA ALA A 385 10.59 30.79 15.80
C ALA A 385 9.76 30.76 14.48
N GLU A 386 8.87 31.74 14.28
CA GLU A 386 8.09 31.89 13.04
C GLU A 386 8.96 32.11 11.81
N LYS A 387 10.06 32.86 11.95
CA LYS A 387 11.04 33.06 10.85
C LYS A 387 11.64 31.71 10.43
N ILE A 388 12.00 30.87 11.40
CA ILE A 388 12.54 29.53 11.13
C ILE A 388 11.46 28.66 10.47
N TYR A 389 10.24 28.69 11.00
CA TYR A 389 9.10 27.97 10.42
C TYR A 389 8.89 28.35 8.95
N HIS A 390 8.83 29.64 8.63
CA HIS A 390 8.63 30.12 7.26
C HIS A 390 9.76 29.72 6.31
N GLU A 391 10.99 29.60 6.80
CA GLU A 391 12.11 29.16 5.96
C GLU A 391 12.11 27.64 5.74
N LEU A 392 11.87 26.84 6.78
CA LEU A 392 11.88 25.39 6.66
C LEU A 392 10.63 24.83 5.98
N SER A 393 9.48 25.49 6.19
CA SER A 393 8.21 25.06 5.57
C SER A 393 8.14 25.20 4.04
N LYS A 394 9.09 25.92 3.44
CA LYS A 394 9.27 25.95 1.97
C LYS A 394 9.80 24.61 1.42
N ILE A 395 10.42 23.79 2.27
CA ILE A 395 11.10 22.56 1.87
C ILE A 395 10.44 21.34 2.52
N TYR A 396 10.06 21.47 3.79
CA TYR A 396 9.55 20.36 4.62
C TYR A 396 8.16 20.67 5.16
N ASN A 397 7.37 19.64 5.41
CA ASN A 397 6.15 19.81 6.19
C ASN A 397 6.52 20.03 7.66
N CYS A 398 6.29 21.24 8.15
CA CYS A 398 6.61 21.66 9.50
C CYS A 398 5.34 21.96 10.31
N GLU A 399 5.39 21.73 11.61
CA GLU A 399 4.34 22.16 12.54
C GLU A 399 4.90 23.22 13.52
N PHE A 400 4.12 24.27 13.76
CA PHE A 400 4.44 25.30 14.74
C PHE A 400 3.54 25.16 15.96
N ASP A 401 4.12 24.99 17.16
CA ASP A 401 3.34 24.82 18.39
C ASP A 401 3.88 25.67 19.55
N ASP A 402 3.07 26.62 20.01
CA ASP A 402 3.35 27.50 21.14
C ASP A 402 2.45 27.23 22.34
N ARG A 403 1.65 26.12 22.33
CA ARG A 403 0.62 25.82 23.33
C ARG A 403 1.15 24.97 24.48
N GLY A 404 0.93 25.43 25.70
CA GLY A 404 1.36 24.70 26.91
C GLY A 404 2.87 24.82 27.17
N ASN A 405 3.40 23.96 28.03
CA ASN A 405 4.84 23.90 28.31
C ASN A 405 5.59 23.08 27.26
N ILE A 406 6.91 23.25 27.18
CA ILE A 406 7.76 22.62 26.17
C ILE A 406 7.70 21.09 26.23
N GLY A 407 7.65 20.49 27.42
CA GLY A 407 7.55 19.03 27.58
C GLY A 407 6.27 18.46 26.95
N LYS A 408 5.14 19.12 27.13
CA LYS A 408 3.87 18.71 26.48
C LYS A 408 3.90 18.86 24.97
N ARG A 409 4.64 19.84 24.44
CA ARG A 409 4.80 20.02 23.00
C ARG A 409 5.65 18.89 22.41
N TYR A 410 6.76 18.53 23.05
CA TYR A 410 7.56 17.35 22.64
C TYR A 410 6.70 16.08 22.62
N ARG A 411 5.87 15.85 23.66
CA ARG A 411 4.99 14.68 23.69
C ARG A 411 4.02 14.63 22.52
N ARG A 412 3.41 15.79 22.16
CA ARG A 412 2.52 15.83 20.98
C ARG A 412 3.25 15.51 19.68
N GLN A 413 4.50 15.98 19.53
CA GLN A 413 5.32 15.67 18.36
C GLN A 413 5.78 14.21 18.35
N ASP A 414 6.13 13.64 19.50
CA ASP A 414 6.46 12.21 19.63
C ASP A 414 5.26 11.33 19.21
N GLU A 415 4.05 11.65 19.66
CA GLU A 415 2.82 10.92 19.34
C GLU A 415 2.45 10.91 17.86
N ILE A 416 2.81 11.93 17.11
CA ILE A 416 2.56 12.01 15.66
C ILE A 416 3.76 11.59 14.81
N GLY A 417 4.88 11.28 15.47
CA GLY A 417 6.07 10.75 14.82
C GLY A 417 6.97 11.77 14.15
N THR A 418 6.94 13.04 14.60
CA THR A 418 7.88 14.08 14.12
C THR A 418 9.30 13.73 14.56
N PRO A 419 10.23 13.48 13.63
CA PRO A 419 11.57 13.01 13.97
C PRO A 419 12.42 14.05 14.67
N TYR A 420 12.25 15.34 14.38
CA TYR A 420 13.05 16.42 14.94
C TYR A 420 12.19 17.58 15.42
N CYS A 421 12.55 18.14 16.60
CA CYS A 421 11.95 19.34 17.13
C CYS A 421 13.01 20.44 17.29
N VAL A 422 12.73 21.61 16.74
CA VAL A 422 13.55 22.80 16.86
C VAL A 422 12.98 23.70 17.95
N THR A 423 13.74 23.93 19.01
CA THR A 423 13.35 24.84 20.08
C THR A 423 14.13 26.16 19.95
N TYR A 424 13.39 27.26 19.75
CA TYR A 424 13.93 28.61 19.80
C TYR A 424 13.78 29.12 21.23
N ASP A 425 14.91 29.39 21.89
CA ASP A 425 15.01 29.79 23.29
C ASP A 425 15.59 31.21 23.46
N PHE A 426 15.81 31.65 24.69
CA PHE A 426 16.34 32.97 24.95
C PHE A 426 17.78 33.14 24.50
N ASP A 427 18.59 32.09 24.57
CA ASP A 427 19.99 32.11 24.10
C ASP A 427 20.04 32.21 22.56
N SER A 428 19.00 31.71 21.87
CA SER A 428 18.86 31.79 20.41
C SER A 428 18.87 33.23 19.88
N VAL A 429 18.43 34.20 20.70
CA VAL A 429 18.43 35.62 20.36
C VAL A 429 19.85 36.15 20.30
N GLU A 430 20.74 35.62 21.15
CA GLU A 430 22.12 36.10 21.31
C GLU A 430 23.09 35.35 20.40
N ASP A 431 22.98 34.01 20.32
CA ASP A 431 23.96 33.15 19.64
C ASP A 431 23.55 32.75 18.21
N GLY A 432 22.33 33.07 17.79
CA GLY A 432 21.82 32.69 16.47
C GLY A 432 21.70 31.18 16.24
N ALA A 433 21.60 30.39 17.33
CA ALA A 433 21.46 28.94 17.28
C ALA A 433 20.18 28.48 17.97
N VAL A 434 19.76 27.26 17.69
CA VAL A 434 18.57 26.63 18.26
C VAL A 434 18.90 25.24 18.80
N THR A 435 18.08 24.73 19.69
CA THR A 435 18.17 23.36 20.14
C THR A 435 17.36 22.46 19.21
N VAL A 436 18.00 21.44 18.63
CA VAL A 436 17.36 20.38 17.85
C VAL A 436 17.30 19.14 18.70
N ARG A 437 16.08 18.63 18.94
CA ARG A 437 15.85 17.37 19.69
C ARG A 437 15.50 16.25 18.72
N ASP A 438 16.20 15.15 18.84
CA ASP A 438 15.88 13.90 18.19
C ASP A 438 14.75 13.16 18.96
N ARG A 439 13.72 12.67 18.23
CA ARG A 439 12.57 11.95 18.80
C ARG A 439 12.98 10.63 19.46
N ASP A 440 13.85 9.87 18.79
CA ASP A 440 14.14 8.49 19.18
C ASP A 440 15.11 8.41 20.36
N THR A 441 16.17 9.19 20.31
CA THR A 441 17.18 9.26 21.39
C THR A 441 16.83 10.24 22.51
N MET A 442 15.93 11.20 22.24
CA MET A 442 15.64 12.39 23.08
C MET A 442 16.87 13.26 23.34
N GLU A 443 17.97 13.02 22.65
CA GLU A 443 19.15 13.86 22.71
C GLU A 443 18.90 15.21 22.06
N GLN A 444 19.63 16.22 22.53
CA GLN A 444 19.51 17.59 22.08
C GLN A 444 20.89 18.12 21.70
N GLU A 445 20.96 18.78 20.55
CA GLU A 445 22.17 19.43 20.08
C GLU A 445 21.90 20.88 19.69
N ARG A 446 22.95 21.70 19.77
CA ARG A 446 22.86 23.14 19.43
C ARG A 446 23.31 23.35 17.99
N ILE A 447 22.41 23.83 17.13
CA ILE A 447 22.66 24.05 15.70
C ILE A 447 22.41 25.50 15.36
N LYS A 448 23.28 26.12 14.56
CA LYS A 448 23.06 27.46 14.07
C LYS A 448 21.86 27.51 13.12
N ILE A 449 21.10 28.59 13.20
CA ILE A 449 19.89 28.74 12.37
C ILE A 449 20.24 28.73 10.88
N GLU A 450 21.39 29.31 10.50
CA GLU A 450 21.89 29.34 9.12
C GLU A 450 22.19 27.94 8.56
N ASP A 451 22.57 26.96 9.42
CA ASP A 451 22.95 25.59 9.04
C ASP A 451 21.77 24.59 9.03
N LEU A 452 20.59 25.01 9.51
CA LEU A 452 19.44 24.10 9.66
C LEU A 452 19.01 23.43 8.34
N LYS A 453 19.10 24.14 7.22
CA LYS A 453 18.68 23.57 5.92
C LYS A 453 19.60 22.43 5.50
N ASP A 454 20.89 22.62 5.63
CA ASP A 454 21.89 21.60 5.27
C ASP A 454 21.84 20.43 6.26
N TYR A 455 21.70 20.72 7.56
CA TYR A 455 21.52 19.73 8.61
C TYR A 455 20.31 18.81 8.32
N PHE A 456 19.15 19.38 8.01
CA PHE A 456 17.96 18.58 7.72
C PHE A 456 18.00 17.91 6.34
N ALA A 457 18.71 18.47 5.36
CA ALA A 457 18.90 17.83 4.07
C ALA A 457 19.62 16.47 4.22
N GLU A 458 20.61 16.39 5.10
CA GLU A 458 21.30 15.13 5.42
C GLU A 458 20.39 14.13 6.16
N LYS A 459 19.58 14.63 7.12
CA LYS A 459 18.70 13.79 7.97
C LYS A 459 17.49 13.19 7.23
N PHE A 460 17.01 13.87 6.20
CA PHE A 460 15.84 13.43 5.43
C PHE A 460 16.20 12.80 4.08
N ASN A 461 17.48 12.69 3.79
CA ASN A 461 17.94 11.96 2.61
C ASN A 461 17.62 10.46 2.74
N TYR A 462 17.17 9.90 1.60
CA TYR A 462 16.68 8.50 1.56
C TYR A 462 17.12 7.83 0.26
#